data_642ed453489f3ecc77a232072898804f
#
_entry.id   642ed453489f3ecc77a232072898804f
#
_cell.length_a   1.000
_cell.length_b   1.000
_cell.length_c   1.000
_cell.angle_alpha   90.00
_cell.angle_beta   90.00
_cell.angle_gamma   90.00
#
_symmetry.space_group_name_H-M   'P 1'
#
loop_
_entity.id
_entity.type
_entity.pdbx_description
1 polymer ?
#
loop_
_entity_poly.entity_id
_entity_poly.type
_entity_poly.pdbx_seq_one_letter_code
_entity_poly.pdbx_strand_id
1 'polypeptide(L)'
;MGVTVFDSDVVIGFLNGADAHHADAVGIMRDAMNDAERWLCSVNYSEILVGPIRVGKQATVEAMLGHFGFTIVPLDRPLAERAATVRARTGLKLPDAYALATVIQGERRGHENVKLVSFDKRVLAARQSLQA
;
A
#
# COMPACT_ATOMS: atom_id res chain seq x y z
N MET A 1 2.28 18.64 1.58
CA MET A 1 1.35 17.80 0.83
C MET A 1 2.10 16.62 0.29
N GLY A 2 1.62 15.45 0.56
CA GLY A 2 2.34 14.24 0.19
C GLY A 2 1.43 13.15 -0.35
N VAL A 3 2.04 11.98 -0.55
CA VAL A 3 1.36 10.77 -0.97
C VAL A 3 1.64 9.70 0.06
N THR A 4 0.61 9.01 0.51
CA THR A 4 0.77 7.81 1.33
C THR A 4 0.49 6.58 0.48
N VAL A 5 1.47 5.71 0.35
CA VAL A 5 1.34 4.39 -0.30
C VAL A 5 1.09 3.36 0.79
N PHE A 6 0.03 2.56 0.64
CA PHE A 6 -0.37 1.58 1.63
C PHE A 6 0.07 0.18 1.23
N ASP A 7 0.73 -0.52 2.15
CA ASP A 7 0.82 -1.97 2.08
C ASP A 7 -0.55 -2.56 2.41
N SER A 8 -0.85 -3.73 1.89
CA SER A 8 -2.18 -4.36 2.07
C SER A 8 -2.53 -4.59 3.55
N ASP A 9 -1.53 -4.90 4.39
CA ASP A 9 -1.76 -5.22 5.82
C ASP A 9 -2.41 -4.08 6.59
N VAL A 10 -2.09 -2.83 6.26
CA VAL A 10 -2.66 -1.65 6.93
C VAL A 10 -4.14 -1.51 6.57
N VAL A 11 -4.50 -1.68 5.30
CA VAL A 11 -5.89 -1.60 4.87
C VAL A 11 -6.70 -2.78 5.41
N ILE A 12 -6.14 -3.99 5.38
CA ILE A 12 -6.79 -5.18 5.95
C ILE A 12 -7.05 -4.97 7.43
N GLY A 13 -6.08 -4.46 8.19
CA GLY A 13 -6.26 -4.14 9.61
C GLY A 13 -7.32 -3.08 9.85
N PHE A 14 -7.40 -2.08 8.98
CA PHE A 14 -8.44 -1.04 9.05
C PHE A 14 -9.84 -1.63 8.83
N LEU A 15 -9.97 -2.55 7.88
CA LEU A 15 -11.26 -3.15 7.54
C LEU A 15 -11.75 -4.17 8.56
N ASN A 16 -10.85 -4.77 9.32
CA ASN A 16 -11.17 -5.84 10.26
C ASN A 16 -11.05 -5.35 11.71
N GLY A 17 -12.17 -5.03 12.34
CA GLY A 17 -12.20 -4.55 13.72
C GLY A 17 -11.66 -5.55 14.75
N ALA A 18 -11.56 -6.84 14.41
CA ALA A 18 -10.98 -7.86 15.26
C ALA A 18 -9.47 -8.04 15.09
N ASP A 19 -8.86 -7.36 14.10
CA ASP A 19 -7.43 -7.44 13.86
C ASP A 19 -6.64 -6.78 14.99
N ALA A 20 -5.53 -7.40 15.40
CA ALA A 20 -4.68 -6.88 16.47
C ALA A 20 -4.13 -5.48 16.15
N HIS A 21 -3.98 -5.16 14.87
CA HIS A 21 -3.47 -3.86 14.40
C HIS A 21 -4.57 -2.86 14.05
N HIS A 22 -5.84 -3.18 14.33
CA HIS A 22 -6.96 -2.33 13.92
C HIS A 22 -6.83 -0.90 14.42
N ALA A 23 -6.56 -0.70 15.71
CA ALA A 23 -6.44 0.64 16.29
C ALA A 23 -5.33 1.46 15.63
N ASP A 24 -4.18 0.83 15.39
CA ASP A 24 -3.05 1.47 14.71
C ASP A 24 -3.40 1.79 13.26
N ALA A 25 -4.10 0.89 12.57
CA ALA A 25 -4.54 1.11 11.20
C ALA A 25 -5.51 2.28 11.09
N VAL A 26 -6.41 2.43 12.05
CA VAL A 26 -7.32 3.60 12.11
C VAL A 26 -6.54 4.90 12.23
N GLY A 27 -5.53 4.93 13.10
CA GLY A 27 -4.67 6.11 13.26
C GLY A 27 -3.89 6.44 12.00
N ILE A 28 -3.33 5.43 11.34
CA ILE A 28 -2.60 5.61 10.08
C ILE A 28 -3.53 6.15 8.98
N MET A 29 -4.74 5.60 8.87
CA MET A 29 -5.72 6.07 7.89
C MET A 29 -6.11 7.53 8.15
N ARG A 30 -6.32 7.89 9.42
CA ARG A 30 -6.63 9.26 9.81
C ARG A 30 -5.52 10.22 9.40
N ASP A 31 -4.26 9.86 9.69
CA ASP A 31 -3.11 10.68 9.33
C ASP A 31 -2.97 10.83 7.82
N ALA A 32 -3.22 9.75 7.07
CA ALA A 32 -3.13 9.76 5.62
C ALA A 32 -4.16 10.67 4.95
N MET A 33 -5.26 10.99 5.64
CA MET A 33 -6.26 11.92 5.12
C MET A 33 -5.74 13.36 5.04
N ASN A 34 -4.63 13.67 5.71
CA ASN A 34 -3.96 14.96 5.61
C ASN A 34 -3.05 15.06 4.38
N ASP A 35 -2.71 13.95 3.74
CA ASP A 35 -1.94 13.94 2.51
C ASP A 35 -2.83 14.24 1.30
N ALA A 36 -2.21 14.68 0.21
CA ALA A 36 -2.93 14.99 -1.02
C ALA A 36 -3.52 13.73 -1.66
N GLU A 37 -2.80 12.61 -1.59
CA GLU A 37 -3.20 11.36 -2.25
C GLU A 37 -2.91 10.15 -1.39
N ARG A 38 -3.69 9.09 -1.61
CA ARG A 38 -3.55 7.76 -0.99
C ARG A 38 -3.53 6.74 -2.11
N TRP A 39 -2.48 5.94 -2.16
CA TRP A 39 -2.27 5.00 -3.25
C TRP A 39 -2.25 3.55 -2.76
N LEU A 40 -2.82 2.67 -3.57
CA LEU A 40 -2.69 1.22 -3.48
C LEU A 40 -2.26 0.69 -4.83
N CYS A 41 -1.18 -0.09 -4.87
CA CYS A 41 -0.85 -0.85 -6.07
C CYS A 41 -1.94 -1.89 -6.33
N SER A 42 -2.22 -2.18 -7.59
CA SER A 42 -3.22 -3.19 -8.00
C SER A 42 -2.99 -4.55 -7.34
N VAL A 43 -1.74 -4.95 -7.17
CA VAL A 43 -1.40 -6.23 -6.50
C VAL A 43 -1.86 -6.22 -5.04
N ASN A 44 -1.56 -5.14 -4.31
CA ASN A 44 -1.99 -5.01 -2.91
C ASN A 44 -3.51 -4.87 -2.81
N TYR A 45 -4.13 -4.20 -3.76
CA TYR A 45 -5.58 -4.09 -3.84
C TYR A 45 -6.22 -5.47 -3.99
N SER A 46 -5.66 -6.33 -4.84
CA SER A 46 -6.17 -7.70 -5.01
C SER A 46 -6.09 -8.51 -3.71
N GLU A 47 -5.02 -8.36 -2.93
CA GLU A 47 -4.90 -9.02 -1.64
C GLU A 47 -5.99 -8.58 -0.66
N ILE A 48 -6.31 -7.28 -0.66
CA ILE A 48 -7.35 -6.72 0.21
C ILE A 48 -8.72 -7.29 -0.12
N LEU A 49 -9.01 -7.52 -1.40
CA LEU A 49 -10.33 -7.95 -1.85
C LEU A 49 -10.64 -9.42 -1.60
N VAL A 50 -9.64 -10.27 -1.39
CA VAL A 50 -9.84 -11.73 -1.23
C VAL A 50 -10.84 -12.04 -0.10
N GLY A 51 -10.63 -11.48 1.08
CA GLY A 51 -11.55 -11.69 2.21
C GLY A 51 -12.95 -11.16 1.95
N PRO A 52 -13.11 -9.90 1.57
CA PRO A 52 -14.42 -9.33 1.25
C PRO A 52 -15.18 -10.09 0.16
N ILE A 53 -14.51 -10.55 -0.89
CA ILE A 53 -15.15 -11.35 -1.95
C ILE A 53 -15.74 -12.63 -1.36
N ARG A 54 -15.02 -13.30 -0.47
CA ARG A 54 -15.48 -14.56 0.14
C ARG A 54 -16.76 -14.41 0.95
N VAL A 55 -17.03 -13.21 1.45
CA VAL A 55 -18.21 -12.93 2.28
C VAL A 55 -19.21 -11.99 1.60
N GLY A 56 -19.07 -11.77 0.30
CA GLY A 56 -20.01 -10.97 -0.49
C GLY A 56 -19.97 -9.47 -0.22
N LYS A 57 -18.83 -8.94 0.24
CA LYS A 57 -18.69 -7.52 0.62
C LYS A 57 -17.74 -6.74 -0.27
N GLN A 58 -17.44 -7.21 -1.46
CA GLN A 58 -16.53 -6.53 -2.37
C GLN A 58 -16.97 -5.10 -2.67
N ALA A 59 -18.24 -4.91 -3.04
CA ALA A 59 -18.76 -3.59 -3.39
C ALA A 59 -18.67 -2.60 -2.22
N THR A 60 -18.87 -3.07 -0.99
CA THR A 60 -18.74 -2.25 0.22
C THR A 60 -17.31 -1.74 0.38
N VAL A 61 -16.34 -2.61 0.19
CA VAL A 61 -14.91 -2.23 0.31
C VAL A 61 -14.51 -1.27 -0.81
N GLU A 62 -14.93 -1.54 -2.05
CA GLU A 62 -14.66 -0.65 -3.17
C GLU A 62 -15.23 0.75 -2.92
N ALA A 63 -16.47 0.83 -2.44
CA ALA A 63 -17.10 2.11 -2.12
C ALA A 63 -16.35 2.85 -1.01
N MET A 64 -15.89 2.13 0.00
CA MET A 64 -15.16 2.74 1.12
C MET A 64 -13.81 3.30 0.65
N LEU A 65 -13.05 2.55 -0.13
CA LEU A 65 -11.77 3.03 -0.66
C LEU A 65 -11.98 4.25 -1.58
N GLY A 66 -13.06 4.24 -2.37
CA GLY A 66 -13.44 5.41 -3.17
C GLY A 66 -13.77 6.62 -2.31
N HIS A 67 -14.50 6.41 -1.22
CA HIS A 67 -14.84 7.47 -0.27
C HIS A 67 -13.59 8.11 0.36
N PHE A 68 -12.58 7.30 0.70
CA PHE A 68 -11.32 7.81 1.22
C PHE A 68 -10.38 8.34 0.12
N GLY A 69 -10.81 8.32 -1.13
CA GLY A 69 -10.04 8.90 -2.22
C GLY A 69 -8.81 8.11 -2.63
N PHE A 70 -8.84 6.79 -2.49
CA PHE A 70 -7.72 5.95 -2.91
C PHE A 70 -7.59 5.94 -4.43
N THR A 71 -6.35 6.06 -4.90
CA THR A 71 -5.98 5.78 -6.27
C THR A 71 -5.41 4.38 -6.35
N ILE A 72 -5.96 3.55 -7.22
CA ILE A 72 -5.41 2.21 -7.48
C ILE A 72 -4.38 2.37 -8.60
N VAL A 73 -3.12 2.16 -8.27
CA VAL A 73 -2.01 2.30 -9.21
C VAL A 73 -1.93 1.04 -10.08
N PRO A 74 -2.09 1.17 -11.41
CA PRO A 74 -2.13 0.00 -12.28
C PRO A 74 -0.78 -0.73 -12.32
N LEU A 75 -0.85 -2.05 -12.41
CA LEU A 75 0.32 -2.88 -12.67
C LEU A 75 0.62 -2.83 -14.17
N ASP A 76 1.71 -2.17 -14.50
CA ASP A 76 2.22 -2.10 -15.87
C ASP A 76 3.64 -2.69 -15.92
N ARG A 77 4.21 -2.74 -17.12
CA ARG A 77 5.55 -3.30 -17.30
C ARG A 77 6.62 -2.58 -16.48
N PRO A 78 6.71 -1.24 -16.49
CA PRO A 78 7.71 -0.54 -15.68
C PRO A 78 7.59 -0.85 -14.18
N LEU A 79 6.38 -0.92 -13.65
CA LEU A 79 6.17 -1.24 -12.23
C LEU A 79 6.58 -2.69 -11.94
N ALA A 80 6.27 -3.63 -12.82
CA ALA A 80 6.66 -5.03 -12.67
C ALA A 80 8.19 -5.17 -12.64
N GLU A 81 8.89 -4.49 -13.54
CA GLU A 81 10.36 -4.51 -13.58
C GLU A 81 10.96 -3.91 -12.32
N ARG A 82 10.39 -2.84 -11.81
CA ARG A 82 10.84 -2.21 -10.58
C ARG A 82 10.61 -3.11 -9.37
N ALA A 83 9.47 -3.76 -9.29
CA ALA A 83 9.18 -4.70 -8.20
C ALA A 83 10.14 -5.90 -8.23
N ALA A 84 10.47 -6.39 -9.42
CA ALA A 84 11.47 -7.45 -9.57
C ALA A 84 12.84 -7.02 -9.04
N THR A 85 13.26 -5.79 -9.33
CA THR A 85 14.50 -5.23 -8.81
C THR A 85 14.48 -5.14 -7.29
N VAL A 86 13.38 -4.65 -6.72
CA VAL A 86 13.22 -4.54 -5.25
C VAL A 86 13.34 -5.93 -4.63
N ARG A 87 12.62 -6.92 -5.16
CA ARG A 87 12.70 -8.28 -4.64
C ARG A 87 14.13 -8.85 -4.72
N ALA A 88 14.78 -8.66 -5.84
CA ALA A 88 16.14 -9.18 -6.04
C ALA A 88 17.13 -8.59 -5.03
N ARG A 89 16.96 -7.34 -4.67
CA ARG A 89 17.85 -6.63 -3.73
C ARG A 89 17.50 -6.84 -2.27
N THR A 90 16.24 -7.08 -1.94
CA THR A 90 15.77 -7.10 -0.56
C THR A 90 15.32 -8.47 -0.07
N GLY A 91 14.98 -9.38 -0.97
CA GLY A 91 14.37 -10.66 -0.61
C GLY A 91 12.90 -10.57 -0.19
N LEU A 92 12.27 -9.39 -0.27
CA LEU A 92 10.86 -9.24 0.05
C LEU A 92 10.00 -10.10 -0.89
N LYS A 93 8.88 -10.60 -0.38
CA LYS A 93 7.87 -11.26 -1.22
C LYS A 93 7.34 -10.26 -2.25
N LEU A 94 6.91 -10.77 -3.42
CA LEU A 94 6.46 -9.88 -4.50
C LEU A 94 5.38 -8.89 -4.08
N PRO A 95 4.33 -9.25 -3.33
CA PRO A 95 3.34 -8.24 -2.93
C PRO A 95 3.95 -7.08 -2.14
N ASP A 96 4.86 -7.38 -1.20
CA ASP A 96 5.56 -6.36 -0.43
C ASP A 96 6.50 -5.54 -1.32
N ALA A 97 7.17 -6.21 -2.25
CA ALA A 97 8.04 -5.55 -3.23
C ALA A 97 7.26 -4.59 -4.12
N TYR A 98 6.00 -4.93 -4.48
CA TYR A 98 5.14 -4.04 -5.25
C TYR A 98 4.76 -2.78 -4.47
N ALA A 99 4.46 -2.90 -3.18
CA ALA A 99 4.18 -1.72 -2.35
C ALA A 99 5.38 -0.76 -2.35
N LEU A 100 6.58 -1.28 -2.12
CA LEU A 100 7.80 -0.47 -2.12
C LEU A 100 8.13 0.07 -3.51
N ALA A 101 7.95 -0.74 -4.56
CA ALA A 101 8.16 -0.30 -5.94
C ALA A 101 7.24 0.86 -6.32
N THR A 102 6.01 0.87 -5.81
CA THR A 102 5.05 1.94 -6.03
C THR A 102 5.54 3.26 -5.44
N VAL A 103 6.13 3.22 -4.26
CA VAL A 103 6.76 4.38 -3.63
C VAL A 103 7.89 4.93 -4.51
N ILE A 104 8.80 4.06 -4.91
CA ILE A 104 9.98 4.44 -5.71
C ILE A 104 9.54 5.03 -7.05
N GLN A 105 8.56 4.40 -7.71
CA GLN A 105 8.01 4.90 -8.97
C GLN A 105 7.42 6.30 -8.82
N GLY A 106 6.66 6.51 -7.75
CA GLY A 106 6.09 7.83 -7.46
C GLY A 106 7.16 8.88 -7.31
N GLU A 107 8.21 8.59 -6.55
CA GLU A 107 9.33 9.50 -6.35
C GLU A 107 10.05 9.81 -7.67
N ARG A 108 10.28 8.80 -8.48
CA ARG A 108 10.96 8.98 -9.77
C ARG A 108 10.12 9.77 -10.78
N ARG A 109 8.81 9.75 -10.64
CA ARG A 109 7.89 10.54 -11.47
C ARG A 109 7.65 11.94 -10.94
N GLY A 110 8.39 12.35 -9.90
CA GLY A 110 8.38 13.71 -9.40
C GLY A 110 7.47 13.99 -8.21
N HIS A 111 6.81 12.97 -7.66
CA HIS A 111 6.03 13.16 -6.44
C HIS A 111 6.95 13.38 -5.25
N GLU A 112 6.63 14.35 -4.43
CA GLU A 112 7.37 14.67 -3.20
C GLU A 112 6.65 14.10 -1.99
N ASN A 113 7.41 13.84 -0.92
CA ASN A 113 6.89 13.35 0.35
C ASN A 113 6.06 12.08 0.18
N VAL A 114 6.60 11.10 -0.53
CA VAL A 114 5.97 9.80 -0.70
C VAL A 114 6.32 8.94 0.50
N LYS A 115 5.30 8.54 1.25
CA LYS A 115 5.43 7.71 2.46
C LYS A 115 4.94 6.31 2.17
N LEU A 116 5.56 5.32 2.81
CA LEU A 116 5.09 3.94 2.82
C LEU A 116 4.58 3.61 4.21
N VAL A 117 3.36 3.12 4.31
CA VAL A 117 2.82 2.61 5.58
C VAL A 117 2.65 1.09 5.49
N SER A 118 3.16 0.39 6.48
CA SER A 118 3.13 -1.07 6.59
C SER A 118 3.32 -1.46 8.04
N PHE A 119 2.77 -2.59 8.45
CA PHE A 119 3.05 -3.19 9.75
C PHE A 119 4.24 -4.16 9.70
N ASP A 120 4.74 -4.45 8.51
CA ASP A 120 5.88 -5.36 8.34
C ASP A 120 7.20 -4.59 8.47
N LYS A 121 7.95 -4.91 9.53
CA LYS A 121 9.24 -4.26 9.81
C LYS A 121 10.26 -4.48 8.70
N ARG A 122 10.18 -5.62 8.00
CA ARG A 122 11.10 -5.91 6.89
C ARG A 122 10.85 -4.98 5.71
N VAL A 123 9.59 -4.65 5.45
CA VAL A 123 9.21 -3.70 4.38
C VAL A 123 9.75 -2.31 4.71
N LEU A 124 9.56 -1.85 5.94
CA LEU A 124 10.04 -0.54 6.37
C LEU A 124 11.58 -0.46 6.36
N ALA A 125 12.25 -1.53 6.80
CA ALA A 125 13.71 -1.61 6.76
C ALA A 125 14.23 -1.58 5.32
N ALA A 126 13.58 -2.29 4.40
CA ALA A 126 13.92 -2.29 2.99
C ALA A 126 13.76 -0.90 2.38
N ARG A 127 12.72 -0.18 2.74
CA ARG A 127 12.49 1.21 2.32
C ARG A 127 13.68 2.10 2.69
N GLN A 128 14.14 2.02 3.94
CA GLN A 128 15.29 2.79 4.41
C GLN A 128 16.57 2.38 3.69
N SER A 129 16.81 1.09 3.53
CA SER A 129 17.98 0.55 2.85
C SER A 129 18.10 1.06 1.42
N LEU A 130 17.00 1.14 0.68
CA LEU A 130 17.00 1.58 -0.71
C LEU A 130 17.09 3.10 -0.86
N GLN A 131 16.82 3.86 0.20
CA GLN A 131 17.01 5.31 0.21
C GLN A 131 18.48 5.69 0.41
N ALA A 132 19.23 4.84 1.07
CA ALA A 132 20.65 5.06 1.28
C ALA A 132 21.44 4.74 -0.01
#